data_b794e28b962f864e8fd689422dd75cc1
#
_entry.id   b794e28b962f864e8fd689422dd75cc1
#
_cell.length_a   1.000
_cell.length_b   1.000
_cell.length_c   1.000
_cell.angle_alpha   90.00
_cell.angle_beta   90.00
_cell.angle_gamma   90.00
#
_symmetry.space_group_name_H-M   'P 1'
#
loop_
_entity.id
_entity.type
_entity.pdbx_description
1 polymer ?
#
loop_
_entity_poly.entity_id
_entity_poly.type
_entity_poly.pdbx_seq_one_letter_code
_entity_poly.pdbx_strand_id
1 'polypeptide(L)'
;MKGSGAGLFVELRACPACGSGALRPYKKGTFSDRLTQEQIKITDSAYGKTWDLSVCDRCGHIFANPCPTPEFILSLYGQVEDPQYEEEAEGRSRNFLRILNHLEKIAPAKGSLLDVGAATGILLDLARRRGWKAHGVEPSSWAVNIAAQKYGLHLIEGAFETISLPKGHYAAITMVDFLEHTPLPFEAVKKAHQVLRPDGILVLVTPDILSPAARLAGRRWWHLRPAHLAFFSRASLTALLRRAGFLIAAERRYAWTFSASYLLSRRPAFRPLLKIPALASFLRRIPVKLALGDSFEIYAVKDKGM
;
A
#
# COMPACT_ATOMS: atom_id res chain seq x y z
N MET A 1 -24.26 22.30 13.77
CA MET A 1 -23.25 23.20 13.22
C MET A 1 -22.68 22.57 11.95
N LYS A 2 -23.03 23.11 10.78
CA LYS A 2 -22.47 22.69 9.50
C LYS A 2 -21.07 23.32 9.40
N GLY A 3 -20.04 22.62 9.88
CA GLY A 3 -18.64 23.03 9.70
C GLY A 3 -18.24 22.78 8.25
N SER A 4 -17.80 23.82 7.57
CA SER A 4 -17.35 23.91 6.19
C SER A 4 -16.29 22.84 5.88
N GLY A 5 -16.66 21.82 5.06
CA GLY A 5 -15.73 20.84 4.51
C GLY A 5 -14.81 21.39 3.40
N ALA A 6 -14.68 22.70 3.31
CA ALA A 6 -14.02 23.39 2.19
C ALA A 6 -12.46 23.31 2.19
N GLY A 7 -11.86 22.56 3.12
CA GLY A 7 -10.38 22.42 3.20
C GLY A 7 -9.86 20.99 3.25
N LEU A 8 -10.74 19.98 3.28
CA LEU A 8 -10.32 18.57 3.43
C LEU A 8 -10.16 17.83 2.09
N PHE A 9 -10.69 18.39 1.01
CA PHE A 9 -10.68 17.82 -0.32
C PHE A 9 -10.24 18.85 -1.35
N VAL A 10 -9.55 18.38 -2.39
CA VAL A 10 -9.08 19.18 -3.51
C VAL A 10 -9.49 18.54 -4.82
N GLU A 11 -9.99 19.35 -5.77
CA GLU A 11 -10.23 18.90 -7.13
C GLU A 11 -8.93 18.88 -7.91
N LEU A 12 -8.54 17.71 -8.39
CA LEU A 12 -7.32 17.53 -9.15
C LEU A 12 -7.57 17.88 -10.62
N ARG A 13 -6.76 18.81 -11.15
CA ARG A 13 -6.79 19.25 -12.56
C ARG A 13 -5.78 18.53 -13.44
N ALA A 14 -4.91 17.73 -12.85
CA ALA A 14 -3.93 16.91 -13.54
C ALA A 14 -3.84 15.52 -12.93
N CYS A 15 -3.55 14.55 -13.77
CA CYS A 15 -3.38 13.15 -13.35
C CYS A 15 -2.23 13.00 -12.36
N PRO A 16 -2.45 12.46 -11.15
CA PRO A 16 -1.41 12.31 -10.14
C PRO A 16 -0.30 11.32 -10.55
N ALA A 17 -0.54 10.46 -11.55
CA ALA A 17 0.48 9.55 -12.07
C ALA A 17 1.31 10.19 -13.19
N CYS A 18 0.71 10.60 -14.31
CA CYS A 18 1.46 11.06 -15.49
C CYS A 18 1.49 12.58 -15.71
N GLY A 19 0.77 13.37 -14.90
CA GLY A 19 0.72 14.82 -14.98
C GLY A 19 -0.16 15.40 -16.10
N SER A 20 -0.85 14.58 -16.89
CA SER A 20 -1.73 15.03 -17.97
C SER A 20 -3.00 15.70 -17.43
N GLY A 21 -3.43 16.81 -18.05
CA GLY A 21 -4.71 17.46 -17.79
C GLY A 21 -5.91 16.81 -18.49
N ALA A 22 -5.71 15.77 -19.32
CA ALA A 22 -6.80 15.06 -20.01
C ALA A 22 -7.51 14.12 -19.05
N LEU A 23 -8.45 14.66 -18.30
CA LEU A 23 -9.21 13.97 -17.27
C LEU A 23 -10.70 13.95 -17.64
N ARG A 24 -11.37 12.84 -17.34
CA ARG A 24 -12.84 12.75 -17.41
C ARG A 24 -13.41 11.99 -16.22
N PRO A 25 -14.68 12.20 -15.86
CA PRO A 25 -15.37 11.38 -14.88
C PRO A 25 -15.34 9.90 -15.30
N TYR A 26 -15.06 9.02 -14.33
CA TYR A 26 -15.03 7.57 -14.57
C TYR A 26 -16.24 6.87 -13.94
N LYS A 27 -16.47 7.12 -12.67
CA LYS A 27 -17.53 6.45 -11.91
C LYS A 27 -17.97 7.32 -10.75
N LYS A 28 -19.28 7.43 -10.56
CA LYS A 28 -19.86 8.05 -9.38
C LYS A 28 -19.59 7.18 -8.15
N GLY A 29 -19.10 7.80 -7.12
CA GLY A 29 -18.82 7.16 -5.84
C GLY A 29 -20.07 6.63 -5.17
N THR A 30 -19.87 5.67 -4.31
CA THR A 30 -20.91 5.13 -3.41
C THR A 30 -20.66 5.55 -1.96
N PHE A 31 -19.58 6.31 -1.74
CA PHE A 31 -19.14 6.80 -0.46
C PHE A 31 -19.21 8.31 -0.46
N SER A 32 -20.16 8.85 0.31
CA SER A 32 -20.41 10.29 0.46
C SER A 32 -20.10 10.80 1.87
N ASP A 33 -19.81 9.87 2.79
CA ASP A 33 -19.62 10.17 4.19
C ASP A 33 -18.18 10.63 4.47
N ARG A 34 -17.96 11.17 5.68
CA ARG A 34 -16.60 11.48 6.13
C ARG A 34 -15.81 10.19 6.29
N LEU A 35 -14.61 10.16 5.73
CA LEU A 35 -13.66 9.08 5.95
C LEU A 35 -13.34 8.98 7.45
N THR A 36 -13.47 7.78 8.00
CA THR A 36 -13.18 7.50 9.42
C THR A 36 -11.94 6.64 9.57
N GLN A 37 -11.35 6.63 10.75
CA GLN A 37 -10.20 5.79 11.08
C GLN A 37 -10.49 4.30 10.81
N GLU A 38 -11.70 3.80 11.11
CA GLU A 38 -12.08 2.42 10.84
C GLU A 38 -12.01 2.06 9.34
N GLN A 39 -12.33 3.02 8.46
CA GLN A 39 -12.37 2.81 7.02
C GLN A 39 -11.00 2.88 6.34
N ILE A 40 -9.98 3.38 7.04
CA ILE A 40 -8.59 3.42 6.55
C ILE A 40 -7.71 2.32 7.16
N LYS A 41 -8.21 1.51 8.11
CA LYS A 41 -7.49 0.34 8.59
C LYS A 41 -7.10 -0.59 7.45
N ILE A 42 -5.91 -1.18 7.53
CA ILE A 42 -5.45 -2.18 6.56
C ILE A 42 -6.43 -3.35 6.53
N THR A 43 -7.00 -3.69 7.70
CA THR A 43 -7.95 -4.79 7.86
C THR A 43 -9.41 -4.38 7.68
N ASP A 44 -9.73 -3.16 7.20
CA ASP A 44 -11.11 -2.76 6.90
C ASP A 44 -11.78 -3.69 5.88
N SER A 45 -13.09 -3.84 5.99
CA SER A 45 -13.93 -4.67 5.12
C SER A 45 -15.09 -3.93 4.44
N ALA A 46 -15.02 -2.60 4.35
CA ALA A 46 -16.01 -1.77 3.66
C ALA A 46 -15.92 -1.88 2.13
N TYR A 47 -15.95 -3.12 1.61
CA TYR A 47 -15.77 -3.39 0.18
C TYR A 47 -16.90 -2.82 -0.68
N GLY A 48 -16.57 -2.42 -1.91
CA GLY A 48 -17.50 -1.87 -2.89
C GLY A 48 -17.82 -0.40 -2.70
N LYS A 49 -17.24 0.27 -1.71
CA LYS A 49 -17.40 1.70 -1.45
C LYS A 49 -16.22 2.47 -2.05
N THR A 50 -16.52 3.46 -2.87
CA THR A 50 -15.50 4.32 -3.51
C THR A 50 -15.92 5.78 -3.48
N TRP A 51 -14.95 6.66 -3.57
CA TRP A 51 -15.10 8.08 -3.90
C TRP A 51 -15.65 8.26 -5.31
N ASP A 52 -16.03 9.49 -5.67
CA ASP A 52 -16.15 9.88 -7.07
C ASP A 52 -14.79 9.67 -7.73
N LEU A 53 -14.75 8.99 -8.86
CA LEU A 53 -13.53 8.63 -9.55
C LEU A 53 -13.43 9.34 -10.89
N SER A 54 -12.23 9.84 -11.19
CA SER A 54 -11.82 10.31 -12.51
C SER A 54 -10.84 9.33 -13.15
N VAL A 55 -10.74 9.36 -14.47
CA VAL A 55 -9.76 8.60 -15.24
C VAL A 55 -8.97 9.54 -16.14
N CYS A 56 -7.66 9.29 -16.25
CA CYS A 56 -6.78 9.98 -17.18
C CYS A 56 -6.83 9.31 -18.55
N ASP A 57 -7.21 10.05 -19.60
CA ASP A 57 -7.27 9.52 -20.97
C ASP A 57 -5.89 9.20 -21.56
N ARG A 58 -4.80 9.79 -21.03
CA ARG A 58 -3.44 9.54 -21.49
C ARG A 58 -2.85 8.22 -20.98
N CYS A 59 -3.01 7.92 -19.68
CA CYS A 59 -2.34 6.75 -19.07
C CYS A 59 -3.32 5.72 -18.45
N GLY A 60 -4.62 6.01 -18.44
CA GLY A 60 -5.63 5.14 -17.87
C GLY A 60 -5.62 5.07 -16.34
N HIS A 61 -4.91 5.97 -15.65
CA HIS A 61 -4.93 6.03 -14.18
C HIS A 61 -6.30 6.45 -13.69
N ILE A 62 -6.85 5.70 -12.73
CA ILE A 62 -8.12 5.98 -12.09
C ILE A 62 -7.84 6.43 -10.66
N PHE A 63 -8.47 7.51 -10.21
CA PHE A 63 -8.21 8.10 -8.91
C PHE A 63 -9.41 8.85 -8.34
N ALA A 64 -9.43 9.03 -7.03
CA ALA A 64 -10.44 9.83 -6.33
C ALA A 64 -10.36 11.29 -6.79
N ASN A 65 -11.49 11.88 -7.19
CA ASN A 65 -11.57 13.28 -7.56
C ASN A 65 -12.99 13.82 -7.31
N PRO A 66 -13.20 14.72 -6.32
CA PRO A 66 -12.18 15.35 -5.46
C PRO A 66 -11.39 14.36 -4.62
N CYS A 67 -10.10 14.66 -4.40
CA CYS A 67 -9.20 13.84 -3.61
C CYS A 67 -9.07 14.40 -2.18
N PRO A 68 -9.04 13.57 -1.13
CA PRO A 68 -8.67 14.01 0.21
C PRO A 68 -7.28 14.66 0.21
N THR A 69 -7.10 15.74 0.99
CA THR A 69 -5.79 16.39 1.11
C THR A 69 -4.80 15.52 1.86
N PRO A 70 -3.47 15.68 1.60
CA PRO A 70 -2.44 14.94 2.32
C PRO A 70 -2.54 15.11 3.85
N GLU A 71 -2.81 16.32 4.30
CA GLU A 71 -2.94 16.66 5.73
C GLU A 71 -4.12 15.93 6.36
N PHE A 72 -5.25 15.84 5.65
CA PHE A 72 -6.42 15.13 6.14
C PHE A 72 -6.15 13.64 6.23
N ILE A 73 -5.56 13.04 5.20
CA ILE A 73 -5.18 11.62 5.20
C ILE A 73 -4.19 11.32 6.34
N LEU A 74 -3.16 12.15 6.50
CA LEU A 74 -2.17 11.98 7.56
C LEU A 74 -2.81 12.07 8.96
N SER A 75 -3.74 13.01 9.17
CA SER A 75 -4.46 13.14 10.45
C SER A 75 -5.27 11.91 10.82
N LEU A 76 -5.78 11.19 9.83
CA LEU A 76 -6.50 9.94 10.03
C LEU A 76 -5.54 8.79 10.32
N TYR A 77 -4.50 8.61 9.48
CA TYR A 77 -3.52 7.52 9.66
C TYR A 77 -2.75 7.61 10.97
N GLY A 78 -2.40 8.83 11.43
CA GLY A 78 -1.69 9.03 12.69
C GLY A 78 -2.40 8.43 13.91
N GLN A 79 -3.72 8.27 13.85
CA GLN A 79 -4.56 7.77 14.95
C GLN A 79 -5.08 6.33 14.70
N VAL A 80 -4.66 5.67 13.61
CA VAL A 80 -5.13 4.31 13.30
C VAL A 80 -4.54 3.29 14.26
N GLU A 81 -5.41 2.50 14.84
CA GLU A 81 -5.09 1.28 15.58
C GLU A 81 -5.68 0.08 14.85
N ASP A 82 -4.87 -0.91 14.49
CA ASP A 82 -5.32 -2.10 13.76
C ASP A 82 -4.76 -3.40 14.37
N PRO A 83 -5.26 -3.83 15.55
CA PRO A 83 -4.80 -5.05 16.19
C PRO A 83 -4.91 -6.31 15.34
N GLN A 84 -5.92 -6.37 14.43
CA GLN A 84 -6.07 -7.49 13.51
C GLN A 84 -4.90 -7.62 12.52
N TYR A 85 -4.19 -6.52 12.26
CA TYR A 85 -2.97 -6.56 11.46
C TYR A 85 -1.92 -7.46 12.11
N GLU A 86 -1.73 -7.34 13.41
CA GLU A 86 -0.79 -8.15 14.19
C GLU A 86 -1.27 -9.59 14.42
N GLU A 87 -2.56 -9.82 14.52
CA GLU A 87 -3.12 -11.18 14.59
C GLU A 87 -2.79 -12.00 13.33
N GLU A 88 -2.60 -11.33 12.17
CA GLU A 88 -2.21 -11.93 10.89
C GLU A 88 -0.69 -11.90 10.62
N ALA A 89 0.14 -11.64 11.63
CA ALA A 89 1.60 -11.50 11.46
C ALA A 89 2.24 -12.70 10.76
N GLU A 90 1.77 -13.94 11.01
CA GLU A 90 2.31 -15.14 10.36
C GLU A 90 2.01 -15.17 8.86
N GLY A 91 0.77 -14.91 8.44
CA GLY A 91 0.37 -14.83 7.05
C GLY A 91 1.14 -13.72 6.32
N ARG A 92 1.24 -12.53 6.93
CA ARG A 92 2.00 -11.40 6.42
C ARG A 92 3.48 -11.71 6.29
N SER A 93 4.07 -12.36 7.30
CA SER A 93 5.47 -12.80 7.25
C SER A 93 5.75 -13.70 6.04
N ARG A 94 4.86 -14.63 5.72
CA ARG A 94 4.97 -15.49 4.52
C ARG A 94 4.94 -14.66 3.24
N ASN A 95 4.12 -13.61 3.20
CA ASN A 95 4.04 -12.68 2.07
C ASN A 95 5.35 -11.89 1.92
N PHE A 96 5.83 -11.27 2.98
CA PHE A 96 7.05 -10.46 2.99
C PHE A 96 8.31 -11.28 2.72
N LEU A 97 8.39 -12.51 3.22
CA LEU A 97 9.50 -13.42 2.89
C LEU A 97 9.59 -13.71 1.40
N ARG A 98 8.47 -13.80 0.67
CA ARG A 98 8.51 -13.96 -0.81
C ARG A 98 9.08 -12.73 -1.50
N ILE A 99 8.70 -11.53 -1.05
CA ILE A 99 9.25 -10.27 -1.56
C ILE A 99 10.76 -10.23 -1.31
N LEU A 100 11.20 -10.45 -0.07
CA LEU A 100 12.61 -10.44 0.32
C LEU A 100 13.42 -11.50 -0.45
N ASN A 101 12.89 -12.71 -0.60
CA ASN A 101 13.53 -13.77 -1.37
C ASN A 101 13.77 -13.37 -2.83
N HIS A 102 12.85 -12.62 -3.44
CA HIS A 102 13.01 -12.18 -4.81
C HIS A 102 13.92 -10.95 -4.89
N LEU A 103 13.75 -9.98 -4.01
CA LEU A 103 14.62 -8.82 -3.90
C LEU A 103 16.10 -9.22 -3.77
N GLU A 104 16.39 -10.20 -2.91
CA GLU A 104 17.77 -10.67 -2.67
C GLU A 104 18.39 -11.43 -3.85
N LYS A 105 17.57 -11.92 -4.78
CA LYS A 105 18.10 -12.54 -6.03
C LYS A 105 18.54 -11.50 -7.06
N ILE A 106 17.91 -10.32 -7.03
CA ILE A 106 18.15 -9.26 -8.03
C ILE A 106 18.95 -8.09 -7.48
N ALA A 107 18.96 -7.92 -6.17
CA ALA A 107 19.76 -6.87 -5.53
C ALA A 107 21.26 -7.23 -5.60
N PRO A 108 22.13 -6.31 -6.07
CA PRO A 108 23.56 -6.59 -6.22
C PRO A 108 24.26 -6.80 -4.86
N ALA A 109 23.79 -6.12 -3.82
CA ALA A 109 24.28 -6.28 -2.44
C ALA A 109 23.25 -5.78 -1.45
N LYS A 110 23.19 -6.40 -0.27
CA LYS A 110 22.44 -5.89 0.87
C LYS A 110 23.04 -4.58 1.38
N GLY A 111 22.23 -3.78 2.05
CA GLY A 111 22.60 -2.51 2.62
C GLY A 111 21.45 -1.98 3.47
N SER A 112 21.23 -0.66 3.44
CA SER A 112 20.05 -0.04 4.05
C SER A 112 18.81 -0.36 3.22
N LEU A 113 17.77 -0.91 3.86
CA LEU A 113 16.43 -1.11 3.31
C LEU A 113 15.47 -0.16 4.01
N LEU A 114 14.67 0.57 3.26
CA LEU A 114 13.61 1.43 3.77
C LEU A 114 12.25 0.83 3.40
N ASP A 115 11.39 0.62 4.40
CA ASP A 115 9.98 0.26 4.19
C ASP A 115 9.10 1.48 4.39
N VAL A 116 8.31 1.84 3.39
CA VAL A 116 7.43 3.01 3.38
C VAL A 116 6.01 2.53 3.64
N GLY A 117 5.39 3.06 4.70
CA GLY A 117 4.16 2.49 5.25
C GLY A 117 4.46 1.17 5.96
N ALA A 118 5.46 1.20 6.85
CA ALA A 118 6.01 -0.01 7.47
C ALA A 118 5.05 -0.73 8.43
N ALA A 119 3.89 -0.12 8.73
CA ALA A 119 2.94 -0.63 9.71
C ALA A 119 3.66 -1.02 11.01
N THR A 120 3.41 -2.21 11.53
CA THR A 120 4.04 -2.67 12.79
C THR A 120 5.47 -3.20 12.61
N GLY A 121 6.09 -3.10 11.41
CA GLY A 121 7.47 -3.44 11.16
C GLY A 121 7.76 -4.92 10.89
N ILE A 122 6.76 -5.73 10.57
CA ILE A 122 6.94 -7.18 10.30
C ILE A 122 7.94 -7.42 9.16
N LEU A 123 7.83 -6.67 8.04
CA LEU A 123 8.76 -6.77 6.92
C LEU A 123 10.19 -6.42 7.37
N LEU A 124 10.32 -5.36 8.15
CA LEU A 124 11.62 -4.87 8.63
C LEU A 124 12.30 -5.82 9.60
N ASP A 125 11.54 -6.47 10.50
CA ASP A 125 12.12 -7.49 11.38
C ASP A 125 12.65 -8.68 10.58
N LEU A 126 11.88 -9.15 9.57
CA LEU A 126 12.33 -10.20 8.66
C LEU A 126 13.57 -9.78 7.86
N ALA A 127 13.60 -8.55 7.33
CA ALA A 127 14.74 -8.01 6.60
C ALA A 127 15.98 -7.92 7.49
N ARG A 128 15.84 -7.42 8.73
CA ARG A 128 16.93 -7.34 9.72
C ARG A 128 17.53 -8.71 10.03
N ARG A 129 16.69 -9.72 10.27
CA ARG A 129 17.13 -11.11 10.50
C ARG A 129 17.87 -11.71 9.31
N ARG A 130 17.67 -11.15 8.12
CA ARG A 130 18.33 -11.55 6.88
C ARG A 130 19.56 -10.70 6.55
N GLY A 131 19.98 -9.79 7.45
CA GLY A 131 21.20 -8.98 7.33
C GLY A 131 21.03 -7.64 6.62
N TRP A 132 19.79 -7.15 6.41
CA TRP A 132 19.54 -5.77 5.97
C TRP A 132 19.66 -4.80 7.15
N LYS A 133 20.14 -3.58 6.88
CA LYS A 133 19.99 -2.45 7.80
C LYS A 133 18.58 -1.90 7.60
N ALA A 134 17.66 -2.30 8.49
CA ALA A 134 16.22 -2.04 8.33
C ALA A 134 15.84 -0.66 8.87
N HIS A 135 15.20 0.15 8.04
CA HIS A 135 14.65 1.47 8.36
C HIS A 135 13.19 1.50 7.91
N GLY A 136 12.32 2.25 8.60
CA GLY A 136 10.91 2.35 8.24
C GLY A 136 10.34 3.71 8.52
N VAL A 137 9.31 4.05 7.75
CA VAL A 137 8.48 5.24 7.92
C VAL A 137 7.04 4.80 8.05
N GLU A 138 6.36 5.30 9.08
CA GLU A 138 4.96 4.95 9.38
C GLU A 138 4.24 6.14 10.02
N PRO A 139 3.07 6.57 9.54
CA PRO A 139 2.33 7.66 10.16
C PRO A 139 1.59 7.28 11.44
N SER A 140 1.23 5.99 11.66
CA SER A 140 0.48 5.56 12.84
C SER A 140 1.36 5.46 14.08
N SER A 141 1.13 6.30 15.08
CA SER A 141 1.81 6.25 16.37
C SER A 141 1.63 4.89 17.07
N TRP A 142 0.44 4.28 16.94
CA TRP A 142 0.17 2.93 17.45
C TRP A 142 1.10 1.90 16.79
N ALA A 143 1.21 1.92 15.47
CA ALA A 143 2.03 0.96 14.74
C ALA A 143 3.52 1.15 15.05
N VAL A 144 4.00 2.40 15.15
CA VAL A 144 5.37 2.74 15.58
C VAL A 144 5.66 2.18 16.98
N ASN A 145 4.73 2.32 17.92
CA ASN A 145 4.86 1.76 19.26
C ASN A 145 4.92 0.23 19.25
N ILE A 146 4.09 -0.44 18.48
CA ILE A 146 4.14 -1.90 18.32
C ILE A 146 5.48 -2.35 17.73
N ALA A 147 5.99 -1.65 16.70
CA ALA A 147 7.29 -1.94 16.11
C ALA A 147 8.42 -1.87 17.15
N ALA A 148 8.40 -0.87 18.01
CA ALA A 148 9.39 -0.71 19.08
C ALA A 148 9.26 -1.81 20.15
N GLN A 149 8.06 -2.03 20.67
CA GLN A 149 7.82 -2.96 21.77
C GLN A 149 7.99 -4.43 21.37
N LYS A 150 7.48 -4.81 20.20
CA LYS A 150 7.43 -6.22 19.78
C LYS A 150 8.66 -6.65 19.00
N TYR A 151 9.20 -5.75 18.19
CA TYR A 151 10.30 -6.08 17.27
C TYR A 151 11.60 -5.34 17.57
N GLY A 152 11.60 -4.39 18.52
CA GLY A 152 12.78 -3.57 18.82
C GLY A 152 13.24 -2.73 17.63
N LEU A 153 12.27 -2.20 16.85
CA LEU A 153 12.50 -1.38 15.67
C LEU A 153 12.10 0.07 15.96
N HIS A 154 12.97 1.01 15.61
CA HIS A 154 12.69 2.45 15.73
C HIS A 154 12.29 2.98 14.35
N LEU A 155 10.98 3.14 14.12
CA LEU A 155 10.45 3.73 12.90
C LEU A 155 10.44 5.25 12.99
N ILE A 156 10.56 5.91 11.84
CA ILE A 156 10.34 7.36 11.73
C ILE A 156 8.83 7.58 11.62
N GLU A 157 8.24 8.26 12.61
CA GLU A 157 6.83 8.59 12.59
C GLU A 157 6.56 9.77 11.65
N GLY A 158 5.63 9.61 10.72
CA GLY A 158 5.20 10.66 9.78
C GLY A 158 4.94 10.17 8.37
N ALA A 159 4.57 11.13 7.49
CA ALA A 159 4.36 10.86 6.09
C ALA A 159 5.68 10.82 5.33
N PHE A 160 5.87 9.79 4.51
CA PHE A 160 7.09 9.62 3.73
C PHE A 160 7.41 10.83 2.86
N GLU A 161 6.40 11.46 2.29
CA GLU A 161 6.56 12.59 1.37
C GLU A 161 7.21 13.82 2.04
N THR A 162 7.03 14.01 3.35
CA THR A 162 7.46 15.22 4.07
C THR A 162 8.72 15.05 4.92
N ILE A 163 9.03 13.84 5.39
CA ILE A 163 10.20 13.61 6.27
C ILE A 163 11.52 13.80 5.52
N SER A 164 12.59 14.20 6.23
CA SER A 164 13.93 14.30 5.65
C SER A 164 14.64 12.97 5.70
N LEU A 165 15.19 12.52 4.56
CA LEU A 165 15.93 11.28 4.43
C LEU A 165 17.22 11.52 3.62
N PRO A 166 18.30 10.74 3.89
CA PRO A 166 19.56 10.89 3.17
C PRO A 166 19.41 10.48 1.70
N LYS A 167 19.87 11.34 0.78
CA LYS A 167 19.87 11.07 -0.67
C LYS A 167 20.85 9.97 -1.03
N GLY A 168 20.51 9.12 -1.99
CA GLY A 168 21.39 8.09 -2.53
C GLY A 168 21.85 7.04 -1.49
N HIS A 169 21.07 6.81 -0.44
CA HIS A 169 21.49 6.02 0.70
C HIS A 169 20.97 4.57 0.67
N TYR A 170 19.71 4.38 0.29
CA TYR A 170 19.05 3.08 0.42
C TYR A 170 19.39 2.14 -0.73
N ALA A 171 19.72 0.89 -0.40
CA ALA A 171 19.93 -0.18 -1.37
C ALA A 171 18.60 -0.74 -1.90
N ALA A 172 17.58 -0.73 -1.06
CA ALA A 172 16.24 -1.11 -1.43
C ALA A 172 15.21 -0.22 -0.73
N ILE A 173 14.10 0.02 -1.41
CA ILE A 173 12.90 0.64 -0.83
C ILE A 173 11.73 -0.29 -1.13
N THR A 174 10.89 -0.56 -0.13
CA THR A 174 9.65 -1.30 -0.26
C THR A 174 8.45 -0.37 -0.05
N MET A 175 7.44 -0.50 -0.91
CA MET A 175 6.13 0.15 -0.83
C MET A 175 5.08 -0.92 -1.08
N VAL A 176 4.64 -1.59 -0.03
CA VAL A 176 3.67 -2.69 -0.10
C VAL A 176 2.31 -2.18 0.37
N ASP A 177 1.31 -2.18 -0.51
CA ASP A 177 -0.01 -1.59 -0.25
C ASP A 177 0.10 -0.13 0.25
N PHE A 178 0.90 0.67 -0.45
CA PHE A 178 1.14 2.07 -0.09
C PHE A 178 0.63 3.04 -1.16
N LEU A 179 0.97 2.82 -2.44
CA LEU A 179 0.69 3.80 -3.51
C LEU A 179 -0.79 4.09 -3.74
N GLU A 180 -1.65 3.13 -3.53
CA GLU A 180 -3.10 3.29 -3.63
C GLU A 180 -3.71 4.14 -2.52
N HIS A 181 -2.98 4.33 -1.42
CA HIS A 181 -3.42 5.07 -0.25
C HIS A 181 -2.95 6.53 -0.22
N THR A 182 -1.87 6.87 -0.95
CA THR A 182 -1.37 8.25 -0.95
C THR A 182 -2.09 9.12 -1.98
N PRO A 183 -2.47 10.36 -1.63
CA PRO A 183 -2.95 11.34 -2.60
C PRO A 183 -1.85 11.85 -3.53
N LEU A 184 -0.57 11.61 -3.20
CA LEU A 184 0.61 12.12 -3.88
C LEU A 184 1.53 11.02 -4.42
N PRO A 185 1.04 10.06 -5.25
CA PRO A 185 1.83 8.91 -5.67
C PRO A 185 3.09 9.29 -6.47
N PHE A 186 3.03 10.37 -7.25
CA PHE A 186 4.21 10.84 -7.99
C PHE A 186 5.29 11.40 -7.05
N GLU A 187 4.92 12.20 -6.06
CA GLU A 187 5.90 12.77 -5.12
C GLU A 187 6.54 11.67 -4.27
N ALA A 188 5.77 10.65 -3.88
CA ALA A 188 6.29 9.49 -3.17
C ALA A 188 7.33 8.73 -4.02
N VAL A 189 7.00 8.39 -5.26
CA VAL A 189 7.93 7.66 -6.16
C VAL A 189 9.14 8.52 -6.53
N LYS A 190 8.96 9.81 -6.77
CA LYS A 190 10.05 10.77 -7.03
C LYS A 190 11.00 10.87 -5.82
N LYS A 191 10.46 10.91 -4.60
CA LYS A 191 11.28 10.90 -3.39
C LYS A 191 12.02 9.57 -3.22
N ALA A 192 11.37 8.44 -3.50
CA ALA A 192 12.05 7.15 -3.51
C ALA A 192 13.24 7.15 -4.47
N HIS A 193 13.09 7.75 -5.66
CA HIS A 193 14.20 7.90 -6.60
C HIS A 193 15.36 8.72 -6.00
N GLN A 194 15.08 9.79 -5.28
CA GLN A 194 16.12 10.65 -4.68
C GLN A 194 16.91 9.96 -3.57
N VAL A 195 16.23 9.16 -2.73
CA VAL A 195 16.88 8.53 -1.55
C VAL A 195 17.46 7.16 -1.84
N LEU A 196 17.06 6.51 -2.93
CA LEU A 196 17.66 5.28 -3.45
C LEU A 196 19.08 5.56 -3.98
N ARG A 197 20.03 4.67 -3.73
CA ARG A 197 21.35 4.70 -4.37
C ARG A 197 21.25 4.38 -5.87
N PRO A 198 22.28 4.68 -6.70
CA PRO A 198 22.19 4.52 -8.16
C PRO A 198 21.84 3.10 -8.62
N ASP A 199 22.30 2.08 -7.90
CA ASP A 199 22.05 0.66 -8.16
C ASP A 199 20.93 0.08 -7.28
N GLY A 200 20.20 0.92 -6.55
CA GLY A 200 19.15 0.53 -5.62
C GLY A 200 17.86 0.08 -6.33
N ILE A 201 17.05 -0.69 -5.62
CA ILE A 201 15.82 -1.29 -6.15
C ILE A 201 14.62 -0.74 -5.39
N LEU A 202 13.62 -0.26 -6.13
CA LEU A 202 12.29 0.05 -5.62
C LEU A 202 11.38 -1.16 -5.83
N VAL A 203 10.80 -1.66 -4.74
CA VAL A 203 9.81 -2.74 -4.76
C VAL A 203 8.43 -2.17 -4.49
N LEU A 204 7.48 -2.43 -5.38
CA LEU A 204 6.09 -1.99 -5.26
C LEU A 204 5.14 -3.17 -5.27
N VAL A 205 4.19 -3.19 -4.34
CA VAL A 205 3.02 -4.06 -4.41
C VAL A 205 1.78 -3.19 -4.34
N THR A 206 0.91 -3.30 -5.37
CA THR A 206 -0.35 -2.52 -5.45
C THR A 206 -1.38 -3.27 -6.30
N PRO A 207 -2.70 -3.08 -6.06
CA PRO A 207 -3.76 -3.72 -6.84
C PRO A 207 -3.77 -3.33 -8.32
N ASP A 208 -4.19 -4.30 -9.17
CA ASP A 208 -4.43 -4.12 -10.61
C ASP A 208 -5.92 -4.02 -10.90
N ILE A 209 -6.41 -2.80 -11.15
CA ILE A 209 -7.83 -2.56 -11.45
C ILE A 209 -8.28 -3.19 -12.79
N LEU A 210 -7.37 -3.50 -13.69
CA LEU A 210 -7.66 -4.15 -14.98
C LEU A 210 -7.47 -5.67 -14.94
N SER A 211 -7.15 -6.25 -13.79
CA SER A 211 -7.04 -7.71 -13.66
C SER A 211 -8.34 -8.42 -13.98
N PRO A 212 -8.29 -9.68 -14.46
CA PRO A 212 -9.50 -10.48 -14.66
C PRO A 212 -10.35 -10.60 -13.39
N ALA A 213 -9.73 -10.76 -12.21
CA ALA A 213 -10.43 -10.84 -10.94
C ALA A 213 -11.17 -9.54 -10.61
N ALA A 214 -10.56 -8.37 -10.84
CA ALA A 214 -11.23 -7.07 -10.65
C ALA A 214 -12.42 -6.90 -11.58
N ARG A 215 -12.27 -7.29 -12.86
CA ARG A 215 -13.36 -7.20 -13.87
C ARG A 215 -14.53 -8.12 -13.52
N LEU A 216 -14.26 -9.36 -13.12
CA LEU A 216 -15.29 -10.33 -12.73
C LEU A 216 -16.00 -9.93 -11.45
N ALA A 217 -15.27 -9.47 -10.44
CA ALA A 217 -15.85 -9.02 -9.17
C ALA A 217 -16.61 -7.69 -9.30
N GLY A 218 -16.25 -6.86 -10.27
CA GLY A 218 -16.89 -5.58 -10.55
C GLY A 218 -16.99 -4.70 -9.30
N ARG A 219 -18.21 -4.31 -8.92
CA ARG A 219 -18.44 -3.51 -7.71
C ARG A 219 -18.11 -4.23 -6.40
N ARG A 220 -17.97 -5.55 -6.41
CA ARG A 220 -17.65 -6.35 -5.22
C ARG A 220 -16.15 -6.63 -5.09
N TRP A 221 -15.31 -6.07 -5.95
CA TRP A 221 -13.88 -6.23 -5.85
C TRP A 221 -13.39 -5.65 -4.52
N TRP A 222 -12.66 -6.44 -3.76
CA TRP A 222 -12.24 -6.13 -2.38
C TRP A 222 -11.25 -4.96 -2.26
N HIS A 223 -10.62 -4.55 -3.35
CA HIS A 223 -9.80 -3.34 -3.38
C HIS A 223 -10.61 -2.06 -3.68
N LEU A 224 -11.91 -2.15 -3.99
CA LEU A 224 -12.80 -0.99 -4.00
C LEU A 224 -13.21 -0.67 -2.56
N ARG A 225 -12.46 0.19 -1.90
CA ARG A 225 -12.64 0.57 -0.50
C ARG A 225 -12.27 2.04 -0.28
N PRO A 226 -12.82 2.73 0.75
CA PRO A 226 -12.60 4.17 0.94
C PRO A 226 -11.15 4.57 1.14
N ALA A 227 -10.33 3.69 1.73
CA ALA A 227 -8.90 3.94 1.92
C ALA A 227 -8.09 4.00 0.61
N HIS A 228 -8.60 3.42 -0.50
CA HIS A 228 -7.91 3.44 -1.78
C HIS A 228 -8.32 4.68 -2.59
N LEU A 229 -7.39 5.61 -2.72
CA LEU A 229 -7.52 6.86 -3.45
C LEU A 229 -7.10 6.73 -4.91
N ALA A 230 -6.22 5.75 -5.21
CA ALA A 230 -5.66 5.51 -6.53
C ALA A 230 -5.83 4.05 -6.95
N PHE A 231 -6.12 3.82 -8.23
CA PHE A 231 -6.30 2.50 -8.81
C PHE A 231 -5.41 2.39 -10.03
N PHE A 232 -4.37 1.58 -9.91
CA PHE A 232 -3.37 1.42 -10.95
C PHE A 232 -3.75 0.32 -11.94
N SER A 233 -3.35 0.54 -13.19
CA SER A 233 -3.17 -0.48 -14.20
C SER A 233 -1.67 -0.59 -14.51
N ARG A 234 -1.26 -1.62 -15.26
CA ARG A 234 0.13 -1.73 -15.70
C ARG A 234 0.58 -0.48 -16.48
N ALA A 235 -0.27 0.05 -17.34
CA ALA A 235 0.04 1.25 -18.13
C ALA A 235 0.25 2.48 -17.25
N SER A 236 -0.68 2.73 -16.31
CA SER A 236 -0.59 3.91 -15.43
C SER A 236 0.57 3.80 -14.45
N LEU A 237 0.87 2.61 -13.92
CA LEU A 237 2.00 2.39 -13.03
C LEU A 237 3.34 2.55 -13.78
N THR A 238 3.43 2.05 -15.02
CA THR A 238 4.59 2.28 -15.88
C THR A 238 4.78 3.77 -16.18
N ALA A 239 3.70 4.51 -16.46
CA ALA A 239 3.76 5.95 -16.72
C ALA A 239 4.24 6.73 -15.48
N LEU A 240 3.76 6.36 -14.28
CA LEU A 240 4.20 6.93 -13.01
C LEU A 240 5.70 6.69 -12.77
N LEU A 241 6.14 5.44 -12.91
CA LEU A 241 7.54 5.04 -12.69
C LEU A 241 8.48 5.75 -13.67
N ARG A 242 8.17 5.74 -14.97
CA ARG A 242 8.98 6.43 -15.98
C ARG A 242 9.09 7.94 -15.73
N ARG A 243 7.97 8.58 -15.38
CA ARG A 243 7.96 10.01 -15.03
C ARG A 243 8.87 10.31 -13.85
N ALA A 244 9.00 9.39 -12.90
CA ALA A 244 9.86 9.53 -11.74
C ALA A 244 11.30 9.04 -11.95
N GLY A 245 11.69 8.63 -13.17
CA GLY A 245 13.04 8.19 -13.50
C GLY A 245 13.32 6.71 -13.21
N PHE A 246 12.29 5.86 -13.21
CA PHE A 246 12.44 4.42 -13.02
C PHE A 246 12.10 3.61 -14.26
N LEU A 247 12.82 2.49 -14.43
CA LEU A 247 12.50 1.42 -15.36
C LEU A 247 12.09 0.16 -14.59
N ILE A 248 11.10 -0.57 -15.09
CA ILE A 248 10.68 -1.85 -14.51
C ILE A 248 11.71 -2.91 -14.93
N ALA A 249 12.44 -3.45 -13.96
CA ALA A 249 13.42 -4.52 -14.13
C ALA A 249 12.78 -5.92 -14.05
N ALA A 250 11.78 -6.08 -13.17
CA ALA A 250 11.01 -7.32 -13.05
C ALA A 250 9.58 -7.04 -12.62
N GLU A 251 8.66 -7.90 -13.08
CA GLU A 251 7.25 -7.86 -12.71
C GLU A 251 6.75 -9.27 -12.42
N ARG A 252 5.93 -9.39 -11.39
CA ARG A 252 5.28 -10.65 -11.01
C ARG A 252 3.82 -10.37 -10.63
N ARG A 253 3.00 -11.40 -10.64
CA ARG A 253 1.67 -11.36 -10.01
C ARG A 253 1.80 -11.73 -8.54
N TYR A 254 1.37 -10.81 -7.69
CA TYR A 254 1.41 -11.02 -6.25
C TYR A 254 0.29 -11.96 -5.80
N ALA A 255 0.60 -12.83 -4.86
CA ALA A 255 -0.37 -13.72 -4.24
C ALA A 255 -0.36 -13.49 -2.72
N TRP A 256 -1.52 -13.25 -2.17
CA TRP A 256 -1.70 -13.06 -0.75
C TRP A 256 -1.79 -14.39 -0.01
N THR A 257 -1.20 -14.47 1.17
CA THR A 257 -1.40 -15.56 2.12
C THR A 257 -2.02 -14.99 3.38
N PHE A 258 -3.13 -15.57 3.79
CA PHE A 258 -3.83 -15.23 5.02
C PHE A 258 -4.09 -16.49 5.82
N SER A 259 -4.38 -16.37 7.12
CA SER A 259 -4.91 -17.50 7.89
C SER A 259 -6.36 -17.81 7.47
N ALA A 260 -6.77 -19.07 7.60
CA ALA A 260 -8.16 -19.44 7.39
C ALA A 260 -9.10 -18.68 8.34
N SER A 261 -8.67 -18.45 9.58
CA SER A 261 -9.40 -17.65 10.57
C SER A 261 -9.67 -16.23 10.05
N TYR A 262 -8.64 -15.56 9.52
CA TYR A 262 -8.79 -14.22 8.96
C TYR A 262 -9.78 -14.18 7.80
N LEU A 263 -9.69 -15.11 6.86
CA LEU A 263 -10.62 -15.15 5.72
C LEU A 263 -12.06 -15.42 6.14
N LEU A 264 -12.27 -16.29 7.10
CA LEU A 264 -13.60 -16.58 7.64
C LEU A 264 -14.18 -15.38 8.41
N SER A 265 -13.35 -14.61 9.13
CA SER A 265 -13.79 -13.40 9.85
C SER A 265 -14.38 -12.33 8.90
N ARG A 266 -13.97 -12.33 7.61
CA ARG A 266 -14.49 -11.45 6.57
C ARG A 266 -15.90 -11.78 6.11
N ARG A 267 -16.45 -12.92 6.51
CA ARG A 267 -17.79 -13.35 6.17
C ARG A 267 -18.65 -13.43 7.44
N PRO A 268 -19.66 -12.56 7.60
CA PRO A 268 -20.48 -12.51 8.81
C PRO A 268 -21.03 -13.88 9.24
N ALA A 269 -21.43 -14.73 8.28
CA ALA A 269 -21.97 -16.07 8.54
C ALA A 269 -21.00 -17.00 9.29
N PHE A 270 -19.69 -16.81 9.17
CA PHE A 270 -18.69 -17.67 9.81
C PHE A 270 -18.12 -17.10 11.11
N ARG A 271 -18.42 -15.84 11.46
CA ARG A 271 -17.94 -15.20 12.70
C ARG A 271 -18.33 -15.97 13.98
N PRO A 272 -19.52 -16.57 14.09
CA PRO A 272 -19.86 -17.36 15.27
C PRO A 272 -18.90 -18.54 15.53
N LEU A 273 -18.39 -19.19 14.46
CA LEU A 273 -17.42 -20.29 14.59
C LEU A 273 -16.10 -19.84 15.23
N LEU A 274 -15.70 -18.59 14.99
CA LEU A 274 -14.47 -18.03 15.51
C LEU A 274 -14.56 -17.63 16.99
N LYS A 275 -15.77 -17.70 17.59
CA LYS A 275 -15.95 -17.52 19.04
C LYS A 275 -15.54 -18.77 19.83
N ILE A 276 -15.30 -19.92 19.17
CA ILE A 276 -14.78 -21.14 19.78
C ILE A 276 -13.24 -21.03 19.81
N PRO A 277 -12.58 -20.84 20.98
CA PRO A 277 -11.15 -20.49 21.03
C PRO A 277 -10.25 -21.55 20.41
N ALA A 278 -10.51 -22.85 20.65
CA ALA A 278 -9.74 -23.95 20.08
C ALA A 278 -9.80 -23.97 18.56
N LEU A 279 -11.01 -23.79 17.98
CA LEU A 279 -11.21 -23.75 16.53
C LEU A 279 -10.53 -22.51 15.92
N ALA A 280 -10.70 -21.33 16.52
CA ALA A 280 -10.06 -20.10 16.06
C ALA A 280 -8.53 -20.24 16.07
N SER A 281 -7.96 -20.80 17.14
CA SER A 281 -6.52 -21.06 17.23
C SER A 281 -6.02 -22.04 16.17
N PHE A 282 -6.76 -23.12 15.92
CA PHE A 282 -6.44 -24.07 14.86
C PHE A 282 -6.48 -23.41 13.47
N LEU A 283 -7.55 -22.66 13.16
CA LEU A 283 -7.73 -21.98 11.88
C LEU A 283 -6.69 -20.88 11.64
N ARG A 284 -6.15 -20.23 12.67
CA ARG A 284 -5.04 -19.28 12.54
C ARG A 284 -3.77 -19.92 12.00
N ARG A 285 -3.53 -21.20 12.27
CA ARG A 285 -2.34 -21.93 11.80
C ARG A 285 -2.45 -22.43 10.36
N ILE A 286 -3.64 -22.39 9.76
CA ILE A 286 -3.87 -22.86 8.39
C ILE A 286 -3.63 -21.70 7.41
N PRO A 287 -2.54 -21.71 6.63
CA PRO A 287 -2.30 -20.70 5.62
C PRO A 287 -3.12 -20.99 4.36
N VAL A 288 -3.83 -19.98 3.87
CA VAL A 288 -4.58 -20.01 2.62
C VAL A 288 -3.94 -19.02 1.64
N LYS A 289 -3.43 -19.52 0.53
CA LYS A 289 -2.84 -18.70 -0.53
C LYS A 289 -3.90 -18.31 -1.56
N LEU A 290 -4.12 -17.02 -1.75
CA LEU A 290 -5.00 -16.45 -2.74
C LEU A 290 -4.16 -15.92 -3.92
N ALA A 291 -4.13 -16.65 -5.02
CA ALA A 291 -3.40 -16.29 -6.23
C ALA A 291 -4.39 -15.79 -7.30
N LEU A 292 -5.03 -14.65 -7.05
CA LEU A 292 -6.10 -14.12 -7.90
C LEU A 292 -5.56 -13.29 -9.07
N GLY A 293 -4.25 -13.02 -9.09
CA GLY A 293 -3.57 -12.26 -10.14
C GLY A 293 -3.99 -10.80 -10.21
N ASP A 294 -4.53 -10.26 -9.14
CA ASP A 294 -5.12 -8.92 -9.07
C ASP A 294 -4.25 -7.88 -8.35
N SER A 295 -3.00 -8.21 -8.13
CA SER A 295 -2.01 -7.27 -7.61
C SER A 295 -0.68 -7.45 -8.35
N PHE A 296 0.00 -6.33 -8.58
CA PHE A 296 1.37 -6.29 -9.09
C PHE A 296 2.37 -6.50 -7.97
N GLU A 297 3.49 -7.13 -8.30
CA GLU A 297 4.75 -7.10 -7.56
C GLU A 297 5.83 -6.64 -8.53
N ILE A 298 6.26 -5.40 -8.41
CA ILE A 298 7.16 -4.73 -9.35
C ILE A 298 8.49 -4.43 -8.66
N TYR A 299 9.56 -4.65 -9.40
CA TYR A 299 10.93 -4.29 -9.05
C TYR A 299 11.44 -3.29 -10.08
N ALA A 300 11.69 -2.07 -9.64
CA ALA A 300 12.13 -0.99 -10.51
C ALA A 300 13.52 -0.49 -10.13
N VAL A 301 14.30 -0.10 -11.13
CA VAL A 301 15.65 0.45 -11.02
C VAL A 301 15.67 1.86 -11.59
N LYS A 302 16.64 2.68 -11.16
CA LYS A 302 16.82 4.00 -11.75
C LYS A 302 17.15 3.91 -13.23
N ASP A 303 16.54 4.79 -14.02
CA ASP A 303 16.93 4.98 -15.42
C ASP A 303 18.30 5.71 -15.44
N LYS A 304 19.29 5.06 -16.02
CA LYS A 304 20.66 5.63 -16.14
C LYS A 304 20.79 6.63 -17.28
N GLY A 305 19.72 6.83 -18.06
CA GLY A 305 19.69 7.75 -19.19
C GLY A 305 19.10 9.13 -18.89
N MET A 306 18.73 9.38 -17.63
CA MET A 306 18.26 10.70 -17.18
C MET A 306 19.27 11.41 -16.31
#